data_231c0aa9f9b71e331b71ea63ab81415e
#
_entry.id   231c0aa9f9b71e331b71ea63ab81415e
#
_cell.length_a   1.000
_cell.length_b   1.000
_cell.length_c   1.000
_cell.angle_alpha   90.00
_cell.angle_beta   90.00
_cell.angle_gamma   90.00
#
_symmetry.space_group_name_H-M   'P 1'
#
loop_
_entity.id
_entity.type
_entity.pdbx_description
1 polymer ?
#
loop_
_entity_poly.entity_id
_entity_poly.type
_entity_poly.pdbx_seq_one_letter_code
_entity_poly.pdbx_strand_id
1 'polypeptide(L)'
;MTLAFDEIQDDKIFEDLTAEYFRDLKDSPDNNITNVEVKASGEGSDGGRDILIEIDISDDIKVFKRKWVIQCKFREDSISTTHLKGINIPTLIHSYNAHGYLLVCKTRPTSGVTELFERLNEKCKDQYQYEYWNGTQFLKKILLMESLHQTFFPKYFNYVQSIKNKKK
;
A
#
# COMPACT_ATOMS: atom_id res chain seq x y z
N MET A 1 -3.24 -16.40 -18.14
CA MET A 1 -3.44 -16.23 -16.69
C MET A 1 -3.13 -14.78 -16.33
N THR A 2 -3.96 -14.14 -15.54
CA THR A 2 -3.81 -12.74 -15.14
C THR A 2 -3.43 -12.67 -13.66
N LEU A 3 -2.59 -11.72 -13.26
CA LEU A 3 -2.29 -11.46 -11.86
C LEU A 3 -3.56 -11.00 -11.14
N ALA A 4 -3.93 -11.69 -10.06
CA ALA A 4 -5.13 -11.41 -9.28
C ALA A 4 -4.91 -11.78 -7.81
N PHE A 5 -5.71 -11.22 -6.90
CA PHE A 5 -5.60 -11.51 -5.47
C PHE A 5 -6.16 -12.88 -5.04
N ASP A 6 -6.53 -13.74 -5.99
CA ASP A 6 -7.04 -15.10 -5.69
C ASP A 6 -6.00 -15.99 -5.01
N GLU A 7 -4.71 -15.65 -5.13
CA GLU A 7 -3.61 -16.36 -4.46
C GLU A 7 -3.32 -15.82 -3.06
N ILE A 8 -3.86 -14.66 -2.69
CA ILE A 8 -3.77 -14.08 -1.35
C ILE A 8 -4.91 -14.65 -0.51
N GLN A 9 -4.57 -15.33 0.58
CA GLN A 9 -5.52 -16.14 1.34
C GLN A 9 -6.25 -15.35 2.43
N ASP A 10 -5.59 -14.37 3.03
CA ASP A 10 -6.10 -13.64 4.18
C ASP A 10 -5.55 -12.19 4.26
N ASP A 11 -6.05 -11.45 5.22
CA ASP A 11 -5.67 -10.07 5.50
C ASP A 11 -4.20 -9.94 5.92
N LYS A 12 -3.68 -10.90 6.67
CA LYS A 12 -2.28 -10.88 7.10
C LYS A 12 -1.31 -11.00 5.93
N ILE A 13 -1.58 -11.92 5.00
CA ILE A 13 -0.77 -12.08 3.78
C ILE A 13 -0.89 -10.82 2.90
N PHE A 14 -2.06 -10.17 2.87
CA PHE A 14 -2.25 -8.92 2.15
C PHE A 14 -1.46 -7.75 2.76
N GLU A 15 -1.39 -7.68 4.09
CA GLU A 15 -0.52 -6.74 4.80
C GLU A 15 0.95 -7.00 4.52
N ASP A 16 1.39 -8.27 4.59
CA ASP A 16 2.77 -8.67 4.30
C ASP A 16 3.16 -8.34 2.85
N LEU A 17 2.29 -8.61 1.88
CA LEU A 17 2.46 -8.21 0.48
C LEU A 17 2.64 -6.69 0.35
N THR A 18 1.81 -5.92 1.05
CA THR A 18 1.90 -4.46 1.03
C THR A 18 3.21 -3.98 1.64
N ALA A 19 3.64 -4.57 2.75
CA ALA A 19 4.91 -4.24 3.38
C ALA A 19 6.11 -4.55 2.48
N GLU A 20 6.13 -5.73 1.85
CA GLU A 20 7.20 -6.13 0.92
C GLU A 20 7.22 -5.25 -0.33
N TYR A 21 6.04 -4.85 -0.86
CA TYR A 21 5.98 -3.89 -1.96
C TYR A 21 6.78 -2.62 -1.63
N PHE A 22 6.60 -2.06 -0.44
CA PHE A 22 7.32 -0.86 -0.04
C PHE A 22 8.81 -1.13 0.25
N ARG A 23 9.19 -2.30 0.78
CA ARG A 23 10.60 -2.67 0.98
C ARG A 23 11.35 -2.73 -0.35
N ASP A 24 10.71 -3.28 -1.38
CA ASP A 24 11.31 -3.42 -2.70
C ASP A 24 11.25 -2.13 -3.54
N LEU A 25 10.52 -1.12 -3.08
CA LEU A 25 10.28 0.10 -3.85
C LEU A 25 11.58 0.87 -4.20
N LYS A 26 12.58 0.86 -3.32
CA LYS A 26 13.89 1.47 -3.56
C LYS A 26 14.65 0.83 -4.71
N ASP A 27 14.39 -0.46 -4.99
CA ASP A 27 15.07 -1.22 -6.03
C ASP A 27 14.36 -1.10 -7.40
N SER A 28 13.23 -0.38 -7.44
CA SER A 28 12.51 -0.10 -8.66
C SER A 28 13.26 0.93 -9.50
N PRO A 29 13.52 0.67 -10.79
CA PRO A 29 14.13 1.67 -11.66
C PRO A 29 13.21 2.90 -11.80
N ASP A 30 13.80 4.03 -12.15
CA ASP A 30 13.08 5.26 -12.50
C ASP A 30 12.32 5.93 -11.33
N ASN A 31 12.76 5.73 -10.09
CA ASN A 31 12.28 6.54 -8.97
C ASN A 31 13.42 7.25 -8.25
N ASN A 32 13.08 8.30 -7.52
CA ASN A 32 14.03 9.10 -6.74
C ASN A 32 14.11 8.63 -5.27
N ILE A 33 13.69 7.41 -5.00
CA ILE A 33 13.66 6.83 -3.65
C ILE A 33 15.04 6.25 -3.34
N THR A 34 15.67 6.76 -2.29
CA THR A 34 17.00 6.34 -1.88
C THR A 34 17.00 5.34 -0.73
N ASN A 35 15.94 5.36 0.09
CA ASN A 35 15.75 4.41 1.17
C ASN A 35 14.27 4.25 1.52
N VAL A 36 13.89 3.08 2.04
CA VAL A 36 12.57 2.82 2.61
C VAL A 36 12.72 2.01 3.88
N GLU A 37 12.21 2.53 4.98
CA GLU A 37 12.03 1.79 6.22
C GLU A 37 10.57 1.39 6.38
N VAL A 38 10.33 0.11 6.67
CA VAL A 38 9.00 -0.46 6.85
C VAL A 38 8.86 -1.06 8.23
N LYS A 39 7.86 -0.62 8.98
CA LYS A 39 7.49 -1.17 10.29
C LYS A 39 6.06 -1.70 10.19
N ALA A 40 5.93 -3.02 10.06
CA ALA A 40 4.62 -3.67 10.16
C ALA A 40 4.17 -3.69 11.63
N SER A 41 2.87 -3.60 11.86
CA SER A 41 2.29 -3.82 13.17
C SER A 41 2.48 -5.27 13.60
N GLY A 42 2.80 -5.48 14.87
CA GLY A 42 2.68 -6.79 15.48
C GLY A 42 1.22 -7.20 15.67
N GLU A 43 1.00 -8.37 16.24
CA GLU A 43 -0.34 -8.78 16.68
C GLU A 43 -0.83 -7.84 17.78
N GLY A 44 -1.86 -7.05 17.47
CA GLY A 44 -2.44 -6.10 18.42
C GLY A 44 -3.22 -4.98 17.75
N SER A 45 -4.05 -4.30 18.53
CA SER A 45 -4.83 -3.16 18.03
C SER A 45 -3.98 -1.88 18.08
N ASP A 46 -3.35 -1.53 16.98
CA ASP A 46 -2.56 -0.29 16.83
C ASP A 46 -3.41 0.89 16.32
N GLY A 47 -4.69 0.92 16.70
CA GLY A 47 -5.58 2.06 16.41
C GLY A 47 -5.89 2.26 14.92
N GLY A 48 -5.71 1.21 14.08
CA GLY A 48 -5.96 1.27 12.64
C GLY A 48 -4.72 1.54 11.79
N ARG A 49 -3.53 1.30 12.35
CA ARG A 49 -2.29 1.26 11.60
C ARG A 49 -1.87 -0.19 11.39
N ASP A 50 -1.72 -0.61 10.16
CA ASP A 50 -1.17 -1.93 9.84
C ASP A 50 0.32 -1.82 9.53
N ILE A 51 0.73 -0.76 8.82
CA ILE A 51 2.11 -0.54 8.41
C ILE A 51 2.46 0.95 8.60
N LEU A 52 3.67 1.21 9.05
CA LEU A 52 4.29 2.53 9.04
C LEU A 52 5.50 2.49 8.13
N ILE A 53 5.56 3.40 7.17
CA ILE A 53 6.72 3.53 6.28
C ILE A 53 7.35 4.91 6.40
N GLU A 54 8.67 4.94 6.24
CA GLU A 54 9.43 6.16 6.05
C GLU A 54 10.22 6.04 4.73
N ILE A 55 10.02 6.99 3.83
CA ILE A 55 10.63 7.01 2.50
C ILE A 55 11.55 8.20 2.40
N ASP A 56 12.80 7.96 2.01
CA ASP A 56 13.77 9.00 1.67
C ASP A 56 13.74 9.25 0.17
N ILE A 57 13.43 10.49 -0.21
CA ILE A 57 13.29 10.92 -1.61
C ILE A 57 14.34 11.99 -1.90
N SER A 58 15.15 11.80 -2.93
CA SER A 58 16.14 12.79 -3.38
C SER A 58 15.64 13.56 -4.59
N ASP A 59 15.81 14.87 -4.56
CA ASP A 59 15.61 15.77 -5.72
C ASP A 59 16.93 16.24 -6.35
N ASP A 60 18.04 15.52 -6.10
CA ASP A 60 19.42 15.86 -6.44
C ASP A 60 20.03 17.00 -5.61
N ILE A 61 19.24 17.75 -4.89
CA ILE A 61 19.69 18.84 -4.02
C ILE A 61 19.68 18.39 -2.57
N LYS A 62 18.59 17.70 -2.17
CA LYS A 62 18.35 17.30 -0.78
C LYS A 62 17.56 16.00 -0.72
N VAL A 63 17.76 15.27 0.37
CA VAL A 63 16.92 14.13 0.73
C VAL A 63 15.78 14.60 1.63
N PHE A 64 14.56 14.28 1.23
CA PHE A 64 13.34 14.54 1.99
C PHE A 64 12.80 13.26 2.57
N LYS A 65 12.40 13.30 3.83
CA LYS A 65 11.71 12.18 4.48
C LYS A 65 10.21 12.32 4.34
N ARG A 66 9.54 11.23 3.95
CA ARG A 66 8.07 11.12 3.91
C ARG A 66 7.65 9.91 4.71
N LYS A 67 6.84 10.14 5.71
CA LYS A 67 6.30 9.09 6.57
C LYS A 67 4.82 8.90 6.29
N TRP A 68 4.40 7.65 6.11
CA TRP A 68 3.02 7.28 5.83
C TRP A 68 2.51 6.25 6.82
N VAL A 69 1.30 6.46 7.29
CA VAL A 69 0.51 5.44 7.98
C VAL A 69 -0.30 4.69 6.93
N ILE A 70 -0.20 3.37 6.91
CA ILE A 70 -0.91 2.53 5.94
C ILE A 70 -1.89 1.63 6.67
N GLN A 71 -3.12 1.58 6.15
CA GLN A 71 -4.17 0.66 6.53
C GLN A 71 -4.49 -0.25 5.36
N CYS A 72 -4.50 -1.55 5.60
CA CYS A 72 -4.89 -2.55 4.62
C CYS A 72 -6.33 -3.03 4.87
N LYS A 73 -7.10 -3.22 3.82
CA LYS A 73 -8.47 -3.77 3.87
C LYS A 73 -8.65 -4.87 2.83
N PHE A 74 -8.56 -6.12 3.30
CA PHE A 74 -8.72 -7.32 2.49
C PHE A 74 -10.16 -7.84 2.61
N ARG A 75 -11.07 -7.27 1.81
CA ARG A 75 -12.50 -7.61 1.81
C ARG A 75 -13.01 -7.83 0.40
N GLU A 76 -14.04 -8.69 0.27
CA GLU A 76 -14.69 -8.96 -1.01
C GLU A 76 -15.66 -7.84 -1.41
N ASP A 77 -16.26 -7.18 -0.44
CA ASP A 77 -17.13 -6.01 -0.62
C ASP A 77 -16.36 -4.69 -0.58
N SER A 78 -17.00 -3.62 -1.05
CA SER A 78 -16.42 -2.27 -1.04
C SER A 78 -16.17 -1.77 0.37
N ILE A 79 -15.12 -0.98 0.54
CA ILE A 79 -14.76 -0.38 1.83
C ILE A 79 -15.59 0.87 2.04
N SER A 80 -16.48 0.82 3.02
CA SER A 80 -17.32 1.96 3.43
C SER A 80 -16.73 2.68 4.64
N THR A 81 -17.27 3.85 4.96
CA THR A 81 -16.92 4.61 6.17
C THR A 81 -17.16 3.80 7.45
N THR A 82 -18.11 2.85 7.43
CA THR A 82 -18.34 1.92 8.55
C THR A 82 -17.13 1.04 8.85
N HIS A 83 -16.41 0.61 7.83
CA HIS A 83 -15.18 -0.19 7.97
C HIS A 83 -13.98 0.61 8.51
N LEU A 84 -14.11 1.94 8.55
CA LEU A 84 -13.14 2.85 9.14
C LEU A 84 -13.60 3.42 10.50
N LYS A 85 -14.76 2.99 11.01
CA LYS A 85 -15.23 3.38 12.35
C LYS A 85 -14.22 2.95 13.41
N GLY A 86 -13.98 3.83 14.38
CA GLY A 86 -12.98 3.61 15.41
C GLY A 86 -11.55 3.97 15.01
N ILE A 87 -11.30 4.28 13.75
CA ILE A 87 -10.02 4.79 13.28
C ILE A 87 -10.10 6.31 13.22
N ASN A 88 -9.38 6.97 14.10
CA ASN A 88 -9.20 8.42 14.01
C ASN A 88 -7.97 8.72 13.15
N ILE A 89 -8.16 8.86 11.84
CA ILE A 89 -7.08 9.06 10.87
C ILE A 89 -6.23 10.30 11.18
N PRO A 90 -6.80 11.48 11.48
CA PRO A 90 -6.00 12.63 11.91
C PRO A 90 -5.15 12.35 13.15
N THR A 91 -5.70 11.67 14.16
CA THR A 91 -4.93 11.30 15.36
C THR A 91 -3.78 10.37 15.03
N LEU A 92 -3.97 9.39 14.15
CA LEU A 92 -2.88 8.50 13.69
C LEU A 92 -1.76 9.29 13.04
N ILE A 93 -2.07 10.20 12.12
CA ILE A 93 -1.07 11.03 11.44
C ILE A 93 -0.26 11.82 12.48
N HIS A 94 -0.91 12.48 13.42
CA HIS A 94 -0.23 13.25 14.47
C HIS A 94 0.57 12.37 15.43
N SER A 95 0.02 11.26 15.88
CA SER A 95 0.67 10.36 16.84
C SER A 95 1.98 9.78 16.30
N TYR A 96 2.04 9.50 14.99
CA TYR A 96 3.24 8.97 14.35
C TYR A 96 4.11 10.04 13.67
N ASN A 97 3.73 11.31 13.80
CA ASN A 97 4.40 12.41 13.07
C ASN A 97 4.51 12.08 11.57
N ALA A 98 3.40 11.60 11.00
CA ALA A 98 3.32 11.19 9.61
C ALA A 98 2.93 12.36 8.70
N HIS A 99 3.25 12.26 7.43
CA HIS A 99 2.88 13.21 6.39
C HIS A 99 1.59 12.80 5.67
N GLY A 100 1.19 11.55 5.77
CA GLY A 100 0.00 11.07 5.11
C GLY A 100 -0.52 9.73 5.62
N TYR A 101 -1.71 9.42 5.14
CA TYR A 101 -2.42 8.18 5.36
C TYR A 101 -2.75 7.54 4.02
N LEU A 102 -2.46 6.25 3.89
CA LEU A 102 -2.76 5.46 2.70
C LEU A 102 -3.67 4.29 3.07
N LEU A 103 -4.81 4.21 2.41
CA LEU A 103 -5.72 3.06 2.48
C LEU A 103 -5.46 2.15 1.27
N VAL A 104 -5.03 0.92 1.50
CA VAL A 104 -4.83 -0.09 0.47
C VAL A 104 -5.97 -1.11 0.53
N CYS A 105 -6.74 -1.25 -0.55
CA CYS A 105 -7.91 -2.11 -0.61
C CYS A 105 -7.73 -3.26 -1.60
N LYS A 106 -8.18 -4.46 -1.23
CA LYS A 106 -8.36 -5.57 -2.19
C LYS A 106 -9.38 -5.19 -3.28
N THR A 107 -10.45 -4.54 -2.90
CA THR A 107 -11.53 -4.11 -3.79
C THR A 107 -11.45 -2.60 -4.07
N ARG A 108 -12.39 -1.84 -3.58
CA ARG A 108 -12.45 -0.39 -3.79
C ARG A 108 -13.11 0.32 -2.60
N PRO A 109 -12.76 1.58 -2.32
CA PRO A 109 -13.53 2.40 -1.40
C PRO A 109 -14.88 2.80 -2.02
N THR A 110 -15.87 3.04 -1.18
CA THR A 110 -17.15 3.66 -1.60
C THR A 110 -16.98 5.16 -1.81
N SER A 111 -17.96 5.81 -2.45
CA SER A 111 -17.97 7.27 -2.62
C SER A 111 -17.88 8.01 -1.27
N GLY A 112 -18.49 7.50 -0.21
CA GLY A 112 -18.40 8.10 1.12
C GLY A 112 -16.96 8.15 1.66
N VAL A 113 -16.13 7.15 1.37
CA VAL A 113 -14.71 7.15 1.75
C VAL A 113 -13.90 8.09 0.87
N THR A 114 -14.11 8.06 -0.44
CA THR A 114 -13.38 8.96 -1.36
C THR A 114 -13.70 10.43 -1.09
N GLU A 115 -14.96 10.78 -0.88
CA GLU A 115 -15.40 12.13 -0.49
C GLU A 115 -14.82 12.57 0.86
N LEU A 116 -14.70 11.64 1.83
CA LEU A 116 -14.02 11.93 3.11
C LEU A 116 -12.57 12.31 2.87
N PHE A 117 -11.84 11.55 2.05
CA PHE A 117 -10.43 11.82 1.76
C PHE A 117 -10.25 13.12 0.98
N GLU A 118 -11.11 13.41 0.02
CA GLU A 118 -11.12 14.68 -0.71
C GLU A 118 -11.30 15.88 0.24
N ARG A 119 -12.27 15.81 1.16
CA ARG A 119 -12.48 16.87 2.17
C ARG A 119 -11.29 17.03 3.11
N LEU A 120 -10.66 15.92 3.52
CA LEU A 120 -9.48 15.99 4.38
C LEU A 120 -8.28 16.60 3.64
N ASN A 121 -8.06 16.21 2.39
CA ASN A 121 -7.01 16.79 1.54
C ASN A 121 -7.24 18.30 1.32
N GLU A 122 -8.49 18.71 1.06
CA GLU A 122 -8.84 20.09 0.86
C GLU A 122 -8.58 20.97 2.09
N LYS A 123 -8.88 20.43 3.30
CA LYS A 123 -8.68 21.14 4.56
C LYS A 123 -7.23 21.14 5.04
N CYS A 124 -6.47 20.13 4.69
CA CYS A 124 -5.09 19.90 5.15
C CYS A 124 -4.07 20.20 4.05
N LYS A 125 -4.37 21.13 3.16
CA LYS A 125 -3.52 21.50 2.02
C LYS A 125 -2.04 21.61 2.42
N ASP A 126 -1.20 20.91 1.66
CA ASP A 126 0.27 20.96 1.75
C ASP A 126 0.89 20.40 3.05
N GLN A 127 0.10 20.09 4.07
CA GLN A 127 0.61 19.49 5.31
C GLN A 127 0.46 17.99 5.36
N TYR A 128 -0.73 17.49 5.06
CA TYR A 128 -1.07 16.07 5.16
C TYR A 128 -1.75 15.60 3.88
N GLN A 129 -1.51 14.34 3.51
CA GLN A 129 -2.08 13.69 2.34
C GLN A 129 -2.91 12.48 2.75
N TYR A 130 -4.06 12.31 2.11
CA TYR A 130 -4.98 11.20 2.33
C TYR A 130 -5.20 10.52 0.98
N GLU A 131 -4.66 9.32 0.83
CA GLU A 131 -4.65 8.59 -0.43
C GLU A 131 -5.27 7.21 -0.27
N TYR A 132 -5.75 6.64 -1.37
CA TYR A 132 -6.15 5.24 -1.41
C TYR A 132 -5.66 4.57 -2.70
N TRP A 133 -5.39 3.29 -2.57
CA TRP A 133 -5.20 2.40 -3.71
C TRP A 133 -6.32 1.37 -3.72
N ASN A 134 -7.10 1.30 -4.80
CA ASN A 134 -8.00 0.20 -5.04
C ASN A 134 -7.23 -1.03 -5.54
N GLY A 135 -7.91 -2.19 -5.56
CA GLY A 135 -7.26 -3.45 -5.94
C GLY A 135 -6.63 -3.43 -7.33
N THR A 136 -7.28 -2.80 -8.30
CA THR A 136 -6.75 -2.66 -9.66
C THR A 136 -5.48 -1.82 -9.71
N GLN A 137 -5.45 -0.71 -8.99
CA GLN A 137 -4.27 0.15 -8.90
C GLN A 137 -3.11 -0.58 -8.23
N PHE A 138 -3.38 -1.32 -7.15
CA PHE A 138 -2.34 -2.05 -6.43
C PHE A 138 -1.80 -3.22 -7.28
N LEU A 139 -2.66 -4.01 -7.93
CA LEU A 139 -2.21 -5.06 -8.85
C LEU A 139 -1.34 -4.54 -9.99
N LYS A 140 -1.64 -3.37 -10.57
CA LYS A 140 -0.80 -2.74 -11.57
C LYS A 140 0.60 -2.41 -11.05
N LYS A 141 0.70 -1.97 -9.79
CA LYS A 141 1.98 -1.70 -9.14
C LYS A 141 2.76 -2.99 -8.87
N ILE A 142 2.09 -4.03 -8.37
CA ILE A 142 2.69 -5.34 -8.13
C ILE A 142 3.16 -5.98 -9.43
N LEU A 143 2.44 -5.80 -10.53
CA LEU A 143 2.81 -6.35 -11.84
C LEU A 143 4.21 -5.90 -12.29
N LEU A 144 4.63 -4.70 -11.91
CA LEU A 144 5.94 -4.15 -12.22
C LEU A 144 7.04 -4.63 -11.26
N MET A 145 6.70 -5.35 -10.20
CA MET A 145 7.62 -5.84 -9.18
C MET A 145 7.72 -7.38 -9.21
N GLU A 146 8.51 -7.91 -10.15
CA GLU A 146 8.66 -9.36 -10.35
C GLU A 146 9.16 -10.09 -9.09
N SER A 147 9.88 -9.42 -8.20
CA SER A 147 10.36 -9.97 -6.91
C SER A 147 9.21 -10.49 -6.04
N LEU A 148 8.04 -9.86 -6.10
CA LEU A 148 6.88 -10.23 -5.30
C LEU A 148 6.12 -11.45 -5.86
N HIS A 149 6.28 -11.75 -7.16
CA HIS A 149 5.47 -12.77 -7.82
C HIS A 149 5.77 -14.17 -7.30
N GLN A 150 7.02 -14.49 -7.07
CA GLN A 150 7.41 -15.83 -6.59
C GLN A 150 6.85 -16.12 -5.20
N THR A 151 6.86 -15.14 -4.31
CA THR A 151 6.45 -15.30 -2.92
C THR A 151 4.94 -15.27 -2.76
N PHE A 152 4.27 -14.30 -3.38
CA PHE A 152 2.86 -14.03 -3.13
C PHE A 152 1.91 -14.54 -4.21
N PHE A 153 2.43 -14.82 -5.43
CA PHE A 153 1.65 -15.24 -6.60
C PHE A 153 2.31 -16.42 -7.32
N PRO A 154 2.56 -17.55 -6.64
CA PRO A 154 3.35 -18.66 -7.20
C PRO A 154 2.74 -19.28 -8.45
N LYS A 155 1.41 -19.34 -8.57
CA LYS A 155 0.73 -19.87 -9.79
C LYS A 155 0.96 -18.92 -10.97
N TYR A 156 0.78 -17.61 -10.76
CA TYR A 156 1.06 -16.60 -11.77
C TYR A 156 2.54 -16.62 -12.16
N PHE A 157 3.46 -16.66 -11.20
CA PHE A 157 4.91 -16.75 -11.44
C PHE A 157 5.27 -17.95 -12.31
N ASN A 158 4.82 -19.15 -11.96
CA ASN A 158 5.07 -20.39 -12.71
C ASN A 158 4.51 -20.31 -14.15
N TYR A 159 3.33 -19.73 -14.32
CA TYR A 159 2.75 -19.50 -15.65
C TYR A 159 3.65 -18.58 -16.50
N VAL A 160 4.11 -17.45 -15.97
CA VAL A 160 4.99 -16.53 -16.68
C VAL A 160 6.32 -17.21 -17.05
N GLN A 161 6.92 -17.98 -16.13
CA GLN A 161 8.14 -18.74 -16.41
C GLN A 161 7.94 -19.78 -17.53
N SER A 162 6.80 -20.46 -17.55
CA SER A 162 6.49 -21.43 -18.60
C SER A 162 6.42 -20.81 -19.99
N ILE A 163 5.96 -19.56 -20.10
CA ILE A 163 5.92 -18.82 -21.36
C ILE A 163 7.32 -18.34 -21.76
N LYS A 164 8.10 -17.81 -20.82
CA LYS A 164 9.49 -17.37 -21.07
C LYS A 164 10.34 -18.53 -21.60
N ASN A 165 10.18 -19.73 -21.04
CA ASN A 165 10.93 -20.93 -21.46
C ASN A 165 10.50 -21.50 -22.82
N LYS A 166 9.28 -21.27 -23.27
CA LYS A 166 8.80 -21.70 -24.60
C LYS A 166 9.27 -20.78 -25.73
N LYS A 167 9.79 -19.62 -25.44
CA LYS A 167 10.29 -18.64 -26.42
C LYS A 167 11.80 -18.71 -26.62
N LYS A 168 12.49 -19.56 -25.87
CA LYS A 168 13.89 -19.95 -26.07
C LYS A 168 13.98 -21.24 -26.85
#